data_429ed6cd71cd9c5cfd4fb06777f0a079
#
_entry.id   429ed6cd71cd9c5cfd4fb06777f0a079
#
_cell.length_a   1.000
_cell.length_b   1.000
_cell.length_c   1.000
_cell.angle_alpha   90.00
_cell.angle_beta   90.00
_cell.angle_gamma   90.00
#
_symmetry.space_group_name_H-M   'P 1'
#
loop_
_entity.id
_entity.type
_entity.pdbx_description
1 polymer ?
#
loop_
_entity_poly.entity_id
_entity_poly.type
_entity_poly.pdbx_seq_one_letter_code
_entity_poly.pdbx_strand_id
1 'polypeptide(L)'
;MTLATSLPHSPGRVPLWLKLAYTAFMAILVPVYLYYYGPTNFLYFCDVALLLTLLGIWIDSPLLISMCAVGILASQALWVVDFLAGLFGAPLTGMTDYMFEAHRSLFLRGLSLFHGWLPFLLVYLVWKMGYDRRAFLAWTALAWVLLLICFFFMPPPRPDPGLTPVNINYVWGTSDHAPQTFVPPAVWFIGLMIGLPAVLFAPVHFLLLRFAPSAPRTA
;
A
#
# COMPACT_ATOMS: atom_id res chain seq x y z
N MET A 1 2.29 -41.45 -13.25
CA MET A 1 2.22 -40.19 -12.51
C MET A 1 2.37 -39.07 -13.53
N THR A 2 1.22 -38.61 -14.08
CA THR A 2 1.17 -37.70 -15.23
C THR A 2 1.35 -36.27 -14.67
N LEU A 3 2.48 -35.65 -15.01
CA LEU A 3 2.71 -34.22 -14.76
C LEU A 3 1.66 -33.45 -15.58
N ALA A 4 0.69 -32.86 -14.88
CA ALA A 4 -0.21 -31.89 -15.48
C ALA A 4 0.63 -30.69 -15.90
N THR A 5 0.96 -30.60 -17.18
CA THR A 5 1.48 -29.41 -17.81
C THR A 5 0.40 -28.33 -17.70
N SER A 6 0.54 -27.42 -16.73
CA SER A 6 -0.29 -26.23 -16.66
C SER A 6 -0.09 -25.44 -17.95
N LEU A 7 -1.18 -25.29 -18.72
CA LEU A 7 -1.20 -24.46 -19.92
C LEU A 7 -0.72 -23.04 -19.53
N PRO A 8 0.11 -22.40 -20.35
CA PRO A 8 0.56 -21.04 -20.07
C PRO A 8 -0.66 -20.12 -19.99
N HIS A 9 -0.82 -19.46 -18.85
CA HIS A 9 -1.87 -18.49 -18.64
C HIS A 9 -1.66 -17.32 -19.60
N SER A 10 -2.53 -17.15 -20.58
CA SER A 10 -2.50 -15.95 -21.43
C SER A 10 -2.99 -14.77 -20.57
N PRO A 11 -2.18 -13.71 -20.39
CA PRO A 11 -2.57 -12.59 -19.53
C PRO A 11 -3.81 -11.94 -20.10
N GLY A 12 -4.87 -11.90 -19.31
CA GLY A 12 -6.08 -11.18 -19.66
C GLY A 12 -5.84 -9.66 -19.53
N ARG A 13 -6.13 -8.92 -20.60
CA ARG A 13 -6.12 -7.45 -20.54
C ARG A 13 -7.11 -6.95 -19.50
N VAL A 14 -6.76 -5.86 -18.82
CA VAL A 14 -7.65 -5.21 -17.86
C VAL A 14 -8.84 -4.61 -18.62
N PRO A 15 -10.09 -4.89 -18.21
CA PRO A 15 -11.28 -4.37 -18.88
C PRO A 15 -11.29 -2.84 -18.89
N LEU A 16 -11.73 -2.25 -20.01
CA LEU A 16 -11.77 -0.78 -20.17
C LEU A 16 -12.63 -0.11 -19.09
N TRP A 17 -13.77 -0.70 -18.74
CA TRP A 17 -14.63 -0.13 -17.69
C TRP A 17 -13.90 0.00 -16.34
N LEU A 18 -13.03 -0.98 -15.98
CA LEU A 18 -12.25 -0.93 -14.76
C LEU A 18 -11.16 0.15 -14.84
N LYS A 19 -10.48 0.28 -15.98
CA LYS A 19 -9.52 1.36 -16.23
C LYS A 19 -10.18 2.73 -16.05
N LEU A 20 -11.36 2.93 -16.63
CA LEU A 20 -12.12 4.19 -16.55
C LEU A 20 -12.64 4.46 -15.13
N ALA A 21 -13.22 3.45 -14.45
CA ALA A 21 -13.72 3.60 -13.09
C ALA A 21 -12.59 3.94 -12.10
N TYR A 22 -11.45 3.26 -12.21
CA TYR A 22 -10.28 3.55 -11.38
C TYR A 22 -9.71 4.94 -11.66
N THR A 23 -9.63 5.33 -12.93
CA THR A 23 -9.19 6.70 -13.32
C THR A 23 -10.13 7.77 -12.79
N ALA A 24 -11.45 7.56 -12.85
CA ALA A 24 -12.42 8.50 -12.29
C ALA A 24 -12.25 8.65 -10.76
N PHE A 25 -12.03 7.54 -10.04
CA PHE A 25 -11.72 7.59 -8.62
C PHE A 25 -10.44 8.39 -8.35
N MET A 26 -9.36 8.13 -9.08
CA MET A 26 -8.08 8.84 -8.93
C MET A 26 -8.18 10.32 -9.32
N ALA A 27 -9.00 10.66 -10.32
CA ALA A 27 -9.25 12.04 -10.73
C ALA A 27 -9.97 12.86 -9.64
N ILE A 28 -10.67 12.21 -8.72
CA ILE A 28 -11.27 12.84 -7.54
C ILE A 28 -10.27 12.84 -6.38
N LEU A 29 -9.67 11.69 -6.06
CA LEU A 29 -8.80 11.53 -4.89
C LEU A 29 -7.56 12.42 -4.96
N VAL A 30 -6.87 12.43 -6.11
CA VAL A 30 -5.58 13.16 -6.23
C VAL A 30 -5.74 14.66 -5.94
N PRO A 31 -6.63 15.42 -6.61
CA PRO A 31 -6.76 16.84 -6.31
C PRO A 31 -7.28 17.11 -4.89
N VAL A 32 -8.16 16.27 -4.35
CA VAL A 32 -8.66 16.40 -2.99
C VAL A 32 -7.53 16.18 -1.98
N TYR A 33 -6.73 15.14 -2.14
CA TYR A 33 -5.61 14.86 -1.25
C TYR A 33 -4.51 15.93 -1.35
N LEU A 34 -4.21 16.43 -2.55
CA LEU A 34 -3.30 17.56 -2.74
C LEU A 34 -3.78 18.81 -1.99
N TYR A 35 -5.07 19.10 -2.02
CA TYR A 35 -5.65 20.26 -1.36
C TYR A 35 -5.63 20.16 0.17
N TYR A 36 -6.05 19.01 0.73
CA TYR A 36 -6.21 18.85 2.17
C TYR A 36 -4.95 18.39 2.89
N TYR A 37 -4.19 17.49 2.29
CA TYR A 37 -3.02 16.84 2.92
C TYR A 37 -1.69 17.33 2.32
N GLY A 38 -1.72 17.90 1.13
CA GLY A 38 -0.52 18.32 0.41
C GLY A 38 0.18 17.17 -0.33
N PRO A 39 1.25 17.50 -1.11
CA PRO A 39 1.92 16.53 -1.98
C PRO A 39 2.65 15.42 -1.22
N THR A 40 3.07 15.66 0.01
CA THR A 40 3.81 14.70 0.82
C THR A 40 2.98 13.49 1.23
N ASN A 41 1.63 13.60 1.18
CA ASN A 41 0.73 12.47 1.41
C ASN A 41 1.00 11.32 0.43
N PHE A 42 1.37 11.63 -0.81
CA PHE A 42 1.67 10.61 -1.82
C PHE A 42 2.99 9.88 -1.62
N LEU A 43 3.68 10.08 -0.50
CA LEU A 43 4.82 9.28 -0.07
C LEU A 43 4.42 8.06 0.79
N TYR A 44 3.17 7.99 1.27
CA TYR A 44 2.68 6.77 1.91
C TYR A 44 2.67 5.60 0.91
N PHE A 45 3.07 4.42 1.37
CA PHE A 45 3.09 3.21 0.52
C PHE A 45 1.75 2.90 -0.14
N CYS A 46 0.65 3.15 0.56
CA CYS A 46 -0.70 2.95 0.03
C CYS A 46 -1.02 3.92 -1.12
N ASP A 47 -0.63 5.20 -1.01
CA ASP A 47 -0.85 6.20 -2.05
C ASP A 47 0.06 5.98 -3.26
N VAL A 48 1.33 5.60 -3.02
CA VAL A 48 2.23 5.14 -4.10
C VAL A 48 1.64 3.94 -4.84
N ALA A 49 1.07 2.97 -4.09
CA ALA A 49 0.42 1.82 -4.70
C ALA A 49 -0.83 2.21 -5.50
N LEU A 50 -1.62 3.20 -5.06
CA LEU A 50 -2.73 3.75 -5.87
C LEU A 50 -2.23 4.28 -7.21
N LEU A 51 -1.18 5.11 -7.22
CA LEU A 51 -0.61 5.70 -8.43
C LEU A 51 -0.02 4.64 -9.35
N LEU A 52 0.76 3.70 -8.79
CA LEU A 52 1.35 2.60 -9.57
C LEU A 52 0.29 1.64 -10.10
N THR A 53 -0.81 1.41 -9.35
CA THR A 53 -1.94 0.62 -9.84
C THR A 53 -2.60 1.30 -11.03
N LEU A 54 -2.82 2.63 -10.97
CA LEU A 54 -3.35 3.39 -12.11
C LEU A 54 -2.47 3.20 -13.36
N LEU A 55 -1.17 3.39 -13.22
CA LEU A 55 -0.23 3.17 -14.32
C LEU A 55 -0.27 1.71 -14.79
N GLY A 56 -0.20 0.76 -13.85
CA GLY A 56 -0.16 -0.68 -14.12
C GLY A 56 -1.38 -1.19 -14.90
N ILE A 57 -2.60 -0.71 -14.59
CA ILE A 57 -3.81 -1.11 -15.30
C ILE A 57 -3.88 -0.51 -16.71
N TRP A 58 -3.33 0.70 -16.94
CA TRP A 58 -3.35 1.31 -18.26
C TRP A 58 -2.34 0.68 -19.22
N ILE A 59 -1.15 0.37 -18.76
CA ILE A 59 -0.11 -0.27 -19.59
C ILE A 59 -0.13 -1.81 -19.52
N ASP A 60 -1.15 -2.38 -18.85
CA ASP A 60 -1.31 -3.82 -18.62
C ASP A 60 -0.01 -4.48 -18.08
N SER A 61 0.61 -3.88 -17.06
CA SER A 61 1.90 -4.31 -16.47
C SER A 61 1.72 -5.25 -15.29
N PRO A 62 2.00 -6.58 -15.43
CA PRO A 62 1.97 -7.51 -14.32
C PRO A 62 2.96 -7.13 -13.21
N LEU A 63 4.14 -6.56 -13.57
CA LEU A 63 5.14 -6.15 -12.59
C LEU A 63 4.62 -5.07 -11.64
N LEU A 64 4.04 -3.98 -12.18
CA LEU A 64 3.54 -2.88 -11.34
C LEU A 64 2.41 -3.35 -10.42
N ILE A 65 1.48 -4.14 -10.94
CA ILE A 65 0.38 -4.71 -10.14
C ILE A 65 0.93 -5.63 -9.05
N SER A 66 1.88 -6.50 -9.39
CA SER A 66 2.52 -7.40 -8.43
C SER A 66 3.32 -6.63 -7.36
N MET A 67 4.00 -5.54 -7.72
CA MET A 67 4.68 -4.65 -6.77
C MET A 67 3.70 -4.09 -5.75
N CYS A 68 2.59 -3.52 -6.21
CA CYS A 68 1.56 -3.00 -5.31
C CYS A 68 1.00 -4.09 -4.40
N ALA A 69 0.71 -5.28 -4.94
CA ALA A 69 0.21 -6.40 -4.15
C ALA A 69 1.20 -6.82 -3.05
N VAL A 70 2.48 -7.03 -3.39
CA VAL A 70 3.51 -7.37 -2.40
C VAL A 70 3.64 -6.30 -1.33
N GLY A 71 3.59 -5.04 -1.73
CA GLY A 71 3.86 -3.91 -0.85
C GLY A 71 2.77 -3.62 0.16
N ILE A 72 1.51 -3.79 -0.22
CA ILE A 72 0.42 -3.28 0.62
C ILE A 72 -0.60 -4.32 1.09
N LEU A 73 -0.65 -5.54 0.54
CA LEU A 73 -1.71 -6.49 0.92
C LEU A 73 -1.71 -6.81 2.42
N ALA A 74 -0.53 -7.03 3.04
CA ALA A 74 -0.45 -7.34 4.46
C ALA A 74 -0.82 -6.14 5.34
N SER A 75 -0.29 -4.95 5.04
CA SER A 75 -0.61 -3.73 5.80
C SER A 75 -2.06 -3.30 5.62
N GLN A 76 -2.64 -3.48 4.43
CA GLN A 76 -4.05 -3.18 4.19
C GLN A 76 -4.98 -4.19 4.89
N ALA A 77 -4.60 -5.47 4.96
CA ALA A 77 -5.35 -6.44 5.76
C ALA A 77 -5.36 -6.03 7.24
N LEU A 78 -4.22 -5.57 7.78
CA LEU A 78 -4.15 -5.03 9.13
C LEU A 78 -5.04 -3.79 9.29
N TRP A 79 -5.00 -2.87 8.32
CA TRP A 79 -5.86 -1.68 8.33
C TRP A 79 -7.35 -2.05 8.37
N VAL A 80 -7.79 -3.02 7.56
CA VAL A 80 -9.19 -3.48 7.54
C VAL A 80 -9.59 -4.07 8.90
N VAL A 81 -8.71 -4.89 9.48
CA VAL A 81 -8.97 -5.52 10.79
C VAL A 81 -9.05 -4.46 11.90
N ASP A 82 -8.11 -3.49 11.91
CA ASP A 82 -8.10 -2.38 12.87
C ASP A 82 -9.35 -1.49 12.73
N PHE A 83 -9.73 -1.15 11.48
CA PHE A 83 -10.93 -0.38 11.19
C PHE A 83 -12.21 -1.09 11.67
N LEU A 84 -12.35 -2.39 11.38
CA LEU A 84 -13.49 -3.17 11.85
C LEU A 84 -13.52 -3.25 13.38
N ALA A 85 -12.38 -3.45 14.04
CA ALA A 85 -12.28 -3.44 15.49
C ALA A 85 -12.66 -2.07 16.08
N GLY A 86 -12.21 -0.98 15.42
CA GLY A 86 -12.55 0.39 15.78
C GLY A 86 -14.05 0.68 15.73
N LEU A 87 -14.81 0.09 14.77
CA LEU A 87 -16.27 0.19 14.73
C LEU A 87 -16.97 -0.35 15.99
N PHE A 88 -16.32 -1.30 16.68
CA PHE A 88 -16.79 -1.87 17.95
C PHE A 88 -16.15 -1.20 19.17
N GLY A 89 -15.40 -0.10 18.98
CA GLY A 89 -14.76 0.65 20.07
C GLY A 89 -13.49 -0.01 20.63
N ALA A 90 -12.88 -0.95 19.92
CA ALA A 90 -11.70 -1.69 20.34
C ALA A 90 -10.58 -1.68 19.27
N PRO A 91 -10.04 -0.49 18.88
CA PRO A 91 -8.96 -0.42 17.89
C PRO A 91 -7.75 -1.23 18.38
N LEU A 92 -7.08 -1.92 17.47
CA LEU A 92 -5.95 -2.79 17.78
C LEU A 92 -4.61 -2.05 17.75
N THR A 93 -4.46 -1.17 16.77
CA THR A 93 -3.19 -0.47 16.52
C THR A 93 -3.33 1.06 16.56
N GLY A 94 -4.55 1.56 16.40
CA GLY A 94 -4.83 2.98 16.29
C GLY A 94 -4.51 3.58 14.92
N MET A 95 -4.04 2.80 13.97
CA MET A 95 -3.73 3.29 12.62
C MET A 95 -4.97 3.77 11.84
N THR A 96 -6.17 3.41 12.31
CA THR A 96 -7.45 3.81 11.73
C THR A 96 -8.20 4.84 12.57
N ASP A 97 -7.62 5.38 13.65
CA ASP A 97 -8.28 6.34 14.55
C ASP A 97 -8.79 7.56 13.79
N TYR A 98 -8.05 8.02 12.78
CA TYR A 98 -8.44 9.13 11.92
C TYR A 98 -9.79 8.93 11.21
N MET A 99 -10.22 7.68 11.02
CA MET A 99 -11.52 7.34 10.43
C MET A 99 -12.70 7.65 11.37
N PHE A 100 -12.44 7.84 12.66
CA PHE A 100 -13.43 8.11 13.71
C PHE A 100 -13.39 9.55 14.23
N GLU A 101 -12.39 10.34 13.81
CA GLU A 101 -12.24 11.73 14.22
C GLU A 101 -13.38 12.62 13.70
N ALA A 102 -14.11 13.28 14.59
CA ALA A 102 -15.26 14.11 14.23
C ALA A 102 -14.92 15.31 13.34
N HIS A 103 -13.70 15.83 13.44
CA HIS A 103 -13.25 16.99 12.65
C HIS A 103 -12.87 16.64 11.21
N ARG A 104 -12.66 15.35 10.88
CA ARG A 104 -12.47 14.91 9.49
C ARG A 104 -13.81 14.74 8.80
N SER A 105 -13.99 15.37 7.65
CA SER A 105 -15.22 15.25 6.87
C SER A 105 -15.48 13.79 6.46
N LEU A 106 -16.78 13.43 6.41
CA LEU A 106 -17.19 12.11 5.91
C LEU A 106 -16.70 11.83 4.49
N PHE A 107 -16.56 12.88 3.67
CA PHE A 107 -16.04 12.76 2.32
C PHE A 107 -14.57 12.30 2.31
N LEU A 108 -13.70 12.92 3.12
CA LEU A 108 -12.30 12.53 3.24
C LEU A 108 -12.16 11.10 3.78
N ARG A 109 -12.95 10.75 4.82
CA ARG A 109 -13.02 9.38 5.35
C ARG A 109 -13.52 8.40 4.30
N GLY A 110 -14.53 8.79 3.50
CA GLY A 110 -15.05 7.98 2.40
C GLY A 110 -14.00 7.69 1.31
N LEU A 111 -13.18 8.67 0.95
CA LEU A 111 -12.06 8.46 0.03
C LEU A 111 -11.04 7.46 0.60
N SER A 112 -10.75 7.53 1.91
CA SER A 112 -9.82 6.62 2.58
C SER A 112 -10.29 5.15 2.63
N LEU A 113 -11.57 4.87 2.34
CA LEU A 113 -12.07 3.49 2.23
C LEU A 113 -11.40 2.70 1.07
N PHE A 114 -10.58 3.34 0.25
CA PHE A 114 -9.77 2.60 -0.72
C PHE A 114 -8.87 1.55 -0.04
N HIS A 115 -8.44 1.77 1.18
CA HIS A 115 -7.72 0.79 1.98
C HIS A 115 -8.49 -0.54 2.14
N GLY A 116 -9.83 -0.48 2.11
CA GLY A 116 -10.69 -1.66 2.19
C GLY A 116 -10.86 -2.38 0.85
N TRP A 117 -11.02 -1.66 -0.27
CA TRP A 117 -11.33 -2.32 -1.57
C TRP A 117 -10.09 -2.54 -2.47
N LEU A 118 -9.04 -1.73 -2.35
CA LEU A 118 -7.84 -1.86 -3.18
C LEU A 118 -7.15 -3.23 -3.05
N PRO A 119 -7.03 -3.84 -1.85
CA PRO A 119 -6.48 -5.18 -1.71
C PRO A 119 -7.20 -6.22 -2.57
N PHE A 120 -8.52 -6.19 -2.58
CA PHE A 120 -9.32 -7.14 -3.38
C PHE A 120 -9.12 -6.91 -4.88
N LEU A 121 -9.03 -5.64 -5.30
CA LEU A 121 -8.70 -5.29 -6.67
C LEU A 121 -7.31 -5.80 -7.06
N LEU A 122 -6.30 -5.61 -6.22
CA LEU A 122 -4.93 -6.08 -6.49
C LEU A 122 -4.86 -7.60 -6.58
N VAL A 123 -5.56 -8.32 -5.70
CA VAL A 123 -5.68 -9.78 -5.80
C VAL A 123 -6.31 -10.17 -7.13
N TYR A 124 -7.45 -9.57 -7.50
CA TYR A 124 -8.10 -9.81 -8.79
C TYR A 124 -7.15 -9.55 -9.98
N LEU A 125 -6.44 -8.43 -9.97
CA LEU A 125 -5.51 -8.05 -11.05
C LEU A 125 -4.32 -9.01 -11.14
N VAL A 126 -3.75 -9.42 -10.01
CA VAL A 126 -2.68 -10.43 -9.96
C VAL A 126 -3.18 -11.77 -10.55
N TRP A 127 -4.40 -12.22 -10.20
CA TRP A 127 -4.97 -13.45 -10.79
C TRP A 127 -5.22 -13.33 -12.28
N LYS A 128 -5.61 -12.13 -12.74
CA LYS A 128 -5.91 -11.88 -14.15
C LYS A 128 -4.66 -11.75 -15.01
N MET A 129 -3.62 -11.08 -14.51
CA MET A 129 -2.42 -10.73 -15.28
C MET A 129 -1.24 -11.67 -15.02
N GLY A 130 -1.29 -12.42 -13.94
CA GLY A 130 -0.21 -13.23 -13.41
C GLY A 130 0.72 -12.47 -12.47
N TYR A 131 1.31 -13.20 -11.53
CA TYR A 131 2.26 -12.67 -10.56
C TYR A 131 3.68 -12.63 -11.13
N ASP A 132 4.30 -11.45 -11.10
CA ASP A 132 5.70 -11.24 -11.48
C ASP A 132 6.61 -11.30 -10.25
N ARG A 133 7.44 -12.33 -10.14
CA ARG A 133 8.33 -12.55 -8.99
C ARG A 133 9.37 -11.46 -8.76
N ARG A 134 9.68 -10.63 -9.78
CA ARG A 134 10.58 -9.46 -9.64
C ARG A 134 9.98 -8.40 -8.73
N ALA A 135 8.67 -8.45 -8.52
CA ALA A 135 7.91 -7.49 -7.71
C ALA A 135 8.45 -7.35 -6.29
N PHE A 136 8.90 -8.43 -5.65
CA PHE A 136 9.45 -8.38 -4.29
C PHE A 136 10.67 -7.47 -4.20
N LEU A 137 11.65 -7.67 -5.09
CA LEU A 137 12.86 -6.83 -5.10
C LEU A 137 12.56 -5.40 -5.54
N ALA A 138 11.71 -5.24 -6.56
CA ALA A 138 11.36 -3.93 -7.10
C ALA A 138 10.59 -3.09 -6.07
N TRP A 139 9.61 -3.67 -5.37
CA TRP A 139 8.90 -2.97 -4.30
C TRP A 139 9.81 -2.69 -3.10
N THR A 140 10.64 -3.64 -2.68
CA THR A 140 11.59 -3.43 -1.57
C THR A 140 12.53 -2.26 -1.87
N ALA A 141 13.09 -2.20 -3.07
CA ALA A 141 13.96 -1.09 -3.48
C ALA A 141 13.19 0.25 -3.46
N LEU A 142 11.97 0.30 -4.00
CA LEU A 142 11.12 1.49 -3.96
C LEU A 142 10.78 1.89 -2.51
N ALA A 143 10.40 0.93 -1.67
CA ALA A 143 10.09 1.17 -0.27
C ALA A 143 11.29 1.74 0.49
N TRP A 144 12.49 1.24 0.25
CA TRP A 144 13.72 1.79 0.85
C TRP A 144 13.96 3.24 0.43
N VAL A 145 13.79 3.56 -0.86
CA VAL A 145 13.90 4.95 -1.33
C VAL A 145 12.88 5.85 -0.63
N LEU A 146 11.62 5.42 -0.54
CA LEU A 146 10.57 6.18 0.14
C LEU A 146 10.87 6.35 1.64
N LEU A 147 11.32 5.30 2.33
CA LEU A 147 11.70 5.38 3.75
C LEU A 147 12.85 6.37 3.97
N LEU A 148 13.87 6.34 3.11
CA LEU A 148 15.00 7.31 3.18
C LEU A 148 14.49 8.75 2.99
N ILE A 149 13.63 9.00 1.99
CA ILE A 149 13.01 10.31 1.78
C ILE A 149 12.22 10.73 3.01
N CYS A 150 11.39 9.83 3.57
CA CYS A 150 10.54 10.14 4.72
C CYS A 150 11.39 10.43 5.98
N PHE A 151 12.45 9.66 6.22
CA PHE A 151 13.27 9.83 7.42
C PHE A 151 14.11 11.11 7.39
N PHE A 152 14.72 11.42 6.22
CA PHE A 152 15.67 12.55 6.14
C PHE A 152 15.03 13.88 5.75
N PHE A 153 13.89 13.87 5.07
CA PHE A 153 13.34 15.09 4.47
C PHE A 153 11.92 15.43 4.92
N MET A 154 11.18 14.46 5.53
CA MET A 154 9.82 14.72 5.96
C MET A 154 9.75 15.04 7.46
N PRO A 155 8.70 15.77 7.92
CA PRO A 155 8.59 16.18 9.31
C PRO A 155 8.41 14.98 10.24
N PRO A 156 9.12 14.96 11.41
CA PRO A 156 8.88 13.98 12.45
C PRO A 156 7.51 14.17 13.11
N PRO A 157 7.07 13.22 13.95
CA PRO A 157 5.87 13.36 14.76
C PRO A 157 5.87 14.66 15.57
N ARG A 158 4.66 15.23 15.80
CA ARG A 158 4.47 16.42 16.63
C ARG A 158 3.15 16.34 17.38
N PRO A 159 3.01 17.00 18.57
CA PRO A 159 1.81 16.89 19.42
C PRO A 159 0.50 17.23 18.73
N ASP A 160 0.52 18.17 17.77
CA ASP A 160 -0.63 18.53 16.93
C ASP A 160 -0.24 18.43 15.44
N PRO A 161 -0.38 17.26 14.83
CA PRO A 161 0.04 17.04 13.46
C PRO A 161 -0.83 17.78 12.42
N GLY A 162 -2.10 18.06 12.76
CA GLY A 162 -3.07 18.62 11.81
C GLY A 162 -3.40 17.64 10.67
N LEU A 163 -3.70 18.18 9.47
CA LEU A 163 -3.99 17.36 8.29
C LEU A 163 -2.75 17.04 7.44
N THR A 164 -1.74 17.90 7.47
CA THR A 164 -0.50 17.65 6.72
C THR A 164 0.25 16.48 7.34
N PRO A 165 0.59 15.44 6.54
CA PRO A 165 1.24 14.26 7.04
C PRO A 165 2.57 14.53 7.75
N VAL A 166 2.75 13.87 8.87
CA VAL A 166 4.01 13.75 9.62
C VAL A 166 4.34 12.27 9.78
N ASN A 167 5.53 11.92 10.17
CA ASN A 167 5.93 10.53 10.44
C ASN A 167 5.53 9.54 9.32
N ILE A 168 5.59 9.98 8.08
CA ILE A 168 5.14 9.21 6.92
C ILE A 168 5.82 7.84 6.90
N ASN A 169 5.05 6.77 6.70
CA ASN A 169 5.50 5.38 6.77
C ASN A 169 6.10 4.98 8.13
N TYR A 170 5.75 5.68 9.20
CA TYR A 170 6.14 5.35 10.59
C TYR A 170 7.64 5.33 10.86
N VAL A 171 8.40 6.16 10.12
CA VAL A 171 9.87 6.19 10.19
C VAL A 171 10.43 6.64 11.55
N TRP A 172 9.60 7.28 12.40
CA TRP A 172 9.98 7.75 13.73
C TRP A 172 9.26 7.00 14.88
N GLY A 173 8.41 6.05 14.58
CA GLY A 173 7.60 5.32 15.57
C GLY A 173 6.17 5.09 15.08
N THR A 174 5.34 4.47 15.90
CA THR A 174 3.97 4.10 15.54
C THR A 174 2.95 5.22 15.78
N SER A 175 3.36 6.38 16.34
CA SER A 175 2.49 7.51 16.66
C SER A 175 2.88 8.74 15.87
N ASP A 176 1.88 9.48 15.37
CA ASP A 176 2.09 10.79 14.72
C ASP A 176 2.23 11.93 15.72
N HIS A 177 1.91 11.70 17.01
CA HIS A 177 1.96 12.70 18.06
C HIS A 177 3.32 12.78 18.77
N ALA A 178 4.09 11.68 18.82
CA ALA A 178 5.41 11.65 19.42
C ALA A 178 6.27 10.53 18.81
N PRO A 179 7.59 10.77 18.63
CA PRO A 179 8.49 9.69 18.21
C PRO A 179 8.60 8.62 19.30
N GLN A 180 8.91 7.41 18.91
CA GLN A 180 9.21 6.34 19.87
C GLN A 180 10.51 6.64 20.65
N THR A 181 10.60 6.17 21.90
CA THR A 181 11.72 6.43 22.83
C THR A 181 12.42 5.19 23.34
N PHE A 182 11.99 3.99 22.93
CA PHE A 182 12.52 2.72 23.44
C PHE A 182 13.82 2.27 22.76
N VAL A 183 14.14 2.79 21.55
CA VAL A 183 15.41 2.58 20.86
C VAL A 183 15.87 3.90 20.18
N PRO A 184 17.19 4.06 19.89
CA PRO A 184 17.66 5.19 19.09
C PRO A 184 16.93 5.29 17.75
N PRO A 185 16.62 6.49 17.22
CA PRO A 185 15.89 6.66 15.95
C PRO A 185 16.50 5.89 14.77
N ALA A 186 17.83 5.85 14.66
CA ALA A 186 18.52 5.11 13.61
C ALA A 186 18.28 3.59 13.71
N VAL A 187 18.22 3.05 14.93
CA VAL A 187 17.95 1.62 15.17
C VAL A 187 16.52 1.29 14.76
N TRP A 188 15.54 2.13 15.13
CA TRP A 188 14.16 2.00 14.68
C TRP A 188 14.07 2.01 13.16
N PHE A 189 14.69 2.99 12.52
CA PHE A 189 14.67 3.16 11.07
C PHE A 189 15.29 1.96 10.32
N ILE A 190 16.46 1.48 10.77
CA ILE A 190 17.09 0.27 10.21
C ILE A 190 16.19 -0.95 10.44
N GLY A 191 15.57 -1.03 11.62
CA GLY A 191 14.59 -2.06 11.93
C GLY A 191 13.43 -2.09 10.96
N LEU A 192 12.91 -0.91 10.53
CA LEU A 192 11.88 -0.82 9.50
C LEU A 192 12.39 -1.29 8.12
N MET A 193 13.57 -0.83 7.72
CA MET A 193 14.16 -1.20 6.42
C MET A 193 14.34 -2.71 6.26
N ILE A 194 14.62 -3.42 7.35
CA ILE A 194 14.76 -4.88 7.36
C ILE A 194 13.41 -5.55 7.65
N GLY A 195 12.68 -5.06 8.65
CA GLY A 195 11.45 -5.66 9.15
C GLY A 195 10.31 -5.66 8.13
N LEU A 196 10.09 -4.55 7.42
CA LEU A 196 9.01 -4.48 6.42
C LEU A 196 9.20 -5.53 5.30
N PRO A 197 10.37 -5.65 4.65
CA PRO A 197 10.60 -6.71 3.69
C PRO A 197 10.45 -8.12 4.27
N ALA A 198 10.97 -8.36 5.47
CA ALA A 198 10.96 -9.69 6.07
C ALA A 198 9.59 -10.11 6.57
N VAL A 199 8.84 -9.19 7.22
CA VAL A 199 7.60 -9.52 7.95
C VAL A 199 6.34 -9.27 7.11
N LEU A 200 6.35 -8.26 6.23
CA LEU A 200 5.18 -7.91 5.43
C LEU A 200 5.32 -8.35 3.96
N PHE A 201 6.44 -8.00 3.29
CA PHE A 201 6.54 -8.22 1.85
C PHE A 201 6.87 -9.68 1.52
N ALA A 202 7.81 -10.33 2.23
CA ALA A 202 8.20 -11.70 1.95
C ALA A 202 7.06 -12.71 2.15
N PRO A 203 6.27 -12.69 3.24
CA PRO A 203 5.13 -13.59 3.38
C PRO A 203 4.12 -13.45 2.23
N VAL A 204 3.78 -12.21 1.85
CA VAL A 204 2.87 -11.97 0.70
C VAL A 204 3.49 -12.48 -0.60
N HIS A 205 4.78 -12.23 -0.82
CA HIS A 205 5.52 -12.74 -1.98
C HIS A 205 5.44 -14.26 -2.08
N PHE A 206 5.72 -14.98 -1.00
CA PHE A 206 5.67 -16.45 -0.98
C PHE A 206 4.25 -16.99 -1.18
N LEU A 207 3.24 -16.34 -0.60
CA LEU A 207 1.84 -16.69 -0.83
C LEU A 207 1.46 -16.50 -2.31
N LEU A 208 1.83 -15.38 -2.92
CA LEU A 208 1.55 -15.12 -4.33
C LEU A 208 2.32 -16.07 -5.26
N LEU A 209 3.58 -16.40 -4.95
CA LEU A 209 4.34 -17.42 -5.68
C LEU A 209 3.67 -18.80 -5.63
N ARG A 210 3.06 -19.14 -4.51
CA ARG A 210 2.44 -20.46 -4.29
C ARG A 210 1.07 -20.59 -4.92
N PHE A 211 0.27 -19.52 -4.92
CA PHE A 211 -1.16 -19.59 -5.25
C PHE A 211 -1.57 -18.80 -6.49
N ALA A 212 -0.84 -17.75 -6.88
CA ALA A 212 -1.19 -16.95 -8.04
C ALA A 212 -0.62 -17.55 -9.34
N PRO A 213 -1.29 -17.34 -10.49
CA PRO A 213 -0.72 -17.67 -11.79
C PRO A 213 0.57 -16.87 -12.03
N SER A 214 1.55 -17.46 -12.68
CA SER A 214 2.79 -16.75 -13.05
C SER A 214 2.53 -15.77 -14.19
N ALA A 215 3.12 -14.58 -14.13
CA ALA A 215 3.13 -13.67 -15.26
C ALA A 215 3.90 -14.25 -16.45
N PRO A 216 3.49 -13.93 -17.70
CA PRO A 216 4.26 -14.31 -18.87
C PRO A 216 5.69 -13.76 -18.78
N ARG A 217 6.65 -14.55 -19.22
CA ARG A 217 8.01 -14.04 -19.40
C ARG A 217 7.99 -13.04 -20.56
N THR A 218 8.25 -11.76 -20.29
CA THR A 218 8.61 -10.83 -21.34
C THR A 218 9.94 -11.30 -21.95
N ALA A 219 9.91 -11.64 -23.23
CA ALA A 219 11.10 -11.99 -23.99
C ALA A 219 12.09 -10.82 -24.02
#